data_e06565dbd3e7c55835269860cb8d70b1
#
_entry.id   e06565dbd3e7c55835269860cb8d70b1
#
_cell.length_a   1.000
_cell.length_b   1.000
_cell.length_c   1.000
_cell.angle_alpha   90.00
_cell.angle_beta   90.00
_cell.angle_gamma   90.00
#
_symmetry.space_group_name_H-M   'P 1'
#
loop_
_entity.id
_entity.type
_entity.pdbx_description
1 polymer ?
#
loop_
_entity_poly.entity_id
_entity_poly.type
_entity_poly.pdbx_seq_one_letter_code
_entity_poly.pdbx_strand_id
1 'polypeptide(L)'
;LVHRAQLAQQWKERLSQFLELREQLPEVPKKRGRKKKRELIGQYGSGRDTRSGIIDIALFQSLGNADAVEPWIGDYGMVIVDECHHVPAISFEQALKSVRAQYVYGLTATPTRQDGHHPILHMYLGPIRYRVDAKSQAEKRPFAHLLIPRFMGTRFQNQEDNHSMRISEYYLRLQEDD
;
A
#
# COMPACT_ATOMS: atom_id res chain seq x y z
N LEU A 1 5.70 -3.60 -1.51
CA LEU A 1 5.11 -2.59 -2.40
C LEU A 1 3.87 -2.01 -1.77
N VAL A 2 3.69 -0.71 -1.82
CA VAL A 2 2.55 0.01 -1.23
C VAL A 2 1.99 1.02 -2.23
N HIS A 3 0.71 1.37 -2.07
CA HIS A 3 0.04 2.29 -3.00
C HIS A 3 0.00 3.76 -2.50
N ARG A 4 0.33 4.03 -1.23
CA ARG A 4 0.33 5.38 -0.64
C ARG A 4 1.61 5.66 0.14
N ALA A 5 2.08 6.91 0.07
CA ALA A 5 3.27 7.34 0.79
C ALA A 5 3.14 7.19 2.32
N GLN A 6 1.94 7.38 2.86
CA GLN A 6 1.64 7.19 4.27
C GLN A 6 1.87 5.73 4.71
N LEU A 7 1.45 4.76 3.90
CA LEU A 7 1.72 3.34 4.15
C LEU A 7 3.21 3.04 4.10
N ALA A 8 3.95 3.66 3.17
CA ALA A 8 5.40 3.49 3.12
C ALA A 8 6.08 3.92 4.42
N GLN A 9 5.65 5.04 5.00
CA GLN A 9 6.17 5.51 6.27
C GLN A 9 5.81 4.57 7.42
N GLN A 10 4.56 4.10 7.50
CA GLN A 10 4.12 3.13 8.51
C GLN A 10 4.91 1.82 8.42
N TRP A 11 5.09 1.29 7.23
CA TRP A 11 5.90 0.09 7.01
C TRP A 11 7.33 0.29 7.49
N LYS A 12 7.95 1.42 7.16
CA LYS A 12 9.31 1.74 7.60
C LYS A 12 9.44 1.78 9.12
N GLU A 13 8.52 2.44 9.79
CA GLU A 13 8.47 2.52 11.26
C GLU A 13 8.30 1.13 11.89
N ARG A 14 7.35 0.33 11.40
CA ARG A 14 7.08 -1.00 11.92
C ARG A 14 8.24 -1.96 11.67
N LEU A 15 8.81 -1.98 10.47
CA LEU A 15 9.96 -2.80 10.18
C LEU A 15 11.16 -2.41 11.06
N SER A 16 11.40 -1.11 11.26
CA SER A 16 12.47 -0.64 12.15
C SER A 16 12.24 -1.00 13.62
N GLN A 17 10.98 -1.10 14.04
CA GLN A 17 10.61 -1.46 15.42
C GLN A 17 10.72 -2.97 15.68
N PHE A 18 10.36 -3.80 14.69
CA PHE A 18 10.20 -5.24 14.89
C PHE A 18 11.32 -6.09 14.32
N LEU A 19 12.14 -5.54 13.41
CA LEU A 19 13.24 -6.27 12.79
C LEU A 19 14.59 -5.81 13.34
N GLU A 20 15.38 -6.77 13.78
CA GLU A 20 16.80 -6.60 14.06
C GLU A 20 17.60 -7.03 12.82
N LEU A 21 18.06 -6.07 12.04
CA LEU A 21 18.84 -6.32 10.84
C LEU A 21 20.32 -6.38 11.20
N ARG A 22 20.96 -7.51 10.89
CA ARG A 22 22.39 -7.74 11.12
C ARG A 22 23.25 -7.45 9.89
N GLU A 23 22.60 -7.24 8.74
CA GLU A 23 23.26 -6.93 7.49
C GLU A 23 23.90 -5.54 7.54
N GLN A 24 25.04 -5.42 6.86
CA GLN A 24 25.67 -4.14 6.60
C GLN A 24 25.27 -3.64 5.21
N LEU A 25 25.18 -2.33 5.05
CA LEU A 25 24.90 -1.75 3.73
C LEU A 25 26.02 -2.17 2.75
N PRO A 26 25.66 -2.73 1.59
CA PRO A 26 26.65 -3.11 0.58
C PRO A 26 27.51 -1.92 0.19
N GLU A 27 28.81 -2.13 0.08
CA GLU A 27 29.73 -1.11 -0.44
C GLU A 27 29.39 -0.81 -1.90
N VAL A 28 29.24 0.46 -2.22
CA VAL A 28 29.02 0.90 -3.61
C VAL A 28 30.28 1.55 -4.11
N PRO A 29 30.74 1.19 -5.32
CA PRO A 29 31.89 1.86 -5.95
C PRO A 29 31.63 3.37 -5.99
N LYS A 30 32.64 4.15 -5.60
CA LYS A 30 32.60 5.60 -5.56
C LYS A 30 32.42 6.16 -6.99
N LYS A 31 31.17 6.37 -7.42
CA LYS A 31 30.89 7.16 -8.63
C LYS A 31 31.01 8.66 -8.28
N ARG A 32 31.61 9.45 -9.18
CA ARG A 32 31.62 10.92 -9.07
C ARG A 32 30.15 11.41 -9.07
N GLY A 33 29.73 12.06 -8.00
CA GLY A 33 28.38 12.60 -7.85
C GLY A 33 27.93 12.71 -6.38
N ARG A 34 26.77 13.33 -6.15
CA ARG A 34 26.16 13.44 -4.82
C ARG A 34 25.85 12.06 -4.29
N LYS A 35 26.42 11.68 -3.13
CA LYS A 35 26.13 10.39 -2.48
C LYS A 35 24.65 10.31 -2.18
N LYS A 36 23.94 9.34 -2.74
CA LYS A 36 22.59 9.02 -2.31
C LYS A 36 22.65 8.47 -0.88
N LYS A 37 21.85 9.00 0.02
CA LYS A 37 21.70 8.45 1.36
C LYS A 37 21.03 7.08 1.20
N ARG A 38 21.66 6.02 1.69
CA ARG A 38 21.11 4.67 1.72
C ARG A 38 20.77 4.31 3.16
N GLU A 39 19.74 3.54 3.34
CA GLU A 39 19.28 3.09 4.67
C GLU A 39 19.00 1.59 4.56
N LEU A 40 19.24 0.80 5.64
CA LEU A 40 18.99 -0.64 5.64
C LEU A 40 17.55 -0.98 5.24
N ILE A 41 16.61 -0.19 5.75
CA ILE A 41 15.22 -0.17 5.29
C ILE A 41 15.06 1.07 4.42
N GLY A 42 15.26 0.89 3.12
CA GLY A 42 15.22 1.96 2.13
C GLY A 42 13.82 2.29 1.67
N GLN A 43 13.70 3.37 0.91
CA GLN A 43 12.44 3.80 0.31
C GLN A 43 12.66 4.25 -1.13
N TYR A 44 11.70 3.92 -1.99
CA TYR A 44 11.64 4.40 -3.36
C TYR A 44 10.26 5.01 -3.66
N GLY A 45 10.27 6.22 -4.19
CA GLY A 45 9.06 6.97 -4.55
C GLY A 45 8.84 8.24 -3.74
N SER A 46 7.90 9.08 -4.15
CA SER A 46 7.64 10.41 -3.59
C SER A 46 8.90 11.29 -3.53
N GLY A 47 9.72 11.27 -4.57
CA GLY A 47 10.97 12.05 -4.63
C GLY A 47 12.12 11.51 -3.77
N ARG A 48 11.96 10.33 -3.16
CA ARG A 48 12.99 9.67 -2.34
C ARG A 48 13.54 8.44 -3.06
N ASP A 49 14.85 8.25 -2.96
CA ASP A 49 15.54 7.02 -3.36
C ASP A 49 16.67 6.76 -2.36
N THR A 50 16.35 5.97 -1.32
CA THR A 50 17.30 5.56 -0.27
C THR A 50 17.51 4.05 -0.27
N ARG A 51 17.22 3.39 -1.39
CA ARG A 51 17.28 1.93 -1.53
C ARG A 51 18.60 1.34 -1.09
N SER A 52 18.48 0.22 -0.41
CA SER A 52 19.63 -0.59 0.05
C SER A 52 19.87 -1.82 -0.83
N GLY A 53 18.83 -2.39 -1.39
CA GLY A 53 18.83 -3.72 -1.97
C GLY A 53 18.64 -4.84 -0.93
N ILE A 54 18.41 -4.49 0.34
CA ILE A 54 18.15 -5.43 1.44
C ILE A 54 16.65 -5.48 1.71
N ILE A 55 16.11 -4.42 2.29
CA ILE A 55 14.67 -4.23 2.44
C ILE A 55 14.33 -2.85 1.91
N ASP A 56 13.50 -2.79 0.90
CA ASP A 56 13.12 -1.53 0.29
C ASP A 56 11.60 -1.43 0.13
N ILE A 57 11.06 -0.30 0.54
CA ILE A 57 9.63 0.01 0.44
C ILE A 57 9.44 0.88 -0.78
N ALA A 58 8.67 0.39 -1.76
CA ALA A 58 8.44 1.13 -2.98
C ALA A 58 6.97 1.46 -3.20
N LEU A 59 6.72 2.65 -3.73
CA LEU A 59 5.40 3.08 -4.17
C LEU A 59 5.12 2.55 -5.58
N PHE A 60 3.96 1.94 -5.79
CA PHE A 60 3.54 1.45 -7.11
C PHE A 60 3.64 2.53 -8.19
N GLN A 61 3.15 3.73 -7.89
CA GLN A 61 3.15 4.85 -8.83
C GLN A 61 4.56 5.31 -9.25
N SER A 62 5.57 4.91 -8.50
CA SER A 62 6.96 5.27 -8.77
C SER A 62 7.76 4.19 -9.49
N LEU A 63 7.15 3.01 -9.71
CA LEU A 63 7.82 1.88 -10.38
C LEU A 63 7.90 2.04 -11.91
N GLY A 64 7.32 3.09 -12.47
CA GLY A 64 7.29 3.35 -13.89
C GLY A 64 5.90 3.33 -14.50
N ASN A 65 5.84 3.66 -15.79
CA ASN A 65 4.63 3.65 -16.60
C ASN A 65 4.50 2.35 -17.39
N ALA A 66 3.41 2.24 -18.16
CA ALA A 66 3.05 1.07 -18.95
C ALA A 66 4.20 0.46 -19.78
N ASP A 67 5.14 1.28 -20.22
CA ASP A 67 6.17 0.88 -21.18
C ASP A 67 7.53 0.56 -20.55
N ALA A 68 7.75 0.95 -19.28
CA ALA A 68 9.02 0.72 -18.60
C ALA A 68 8.87 0.64 -17.07
N VAL A 69 8.94 -0.55 -16.52
CA VAL A 69 9.04 -0.77 -15.08
C VAL A 69 10.51 -0.73 -14.67
N GLU A 70 10.79 -0.17 -13.52
CA GLU A 70 12.12 -0.09 -12.94
C GLU A 70 12.80 -1.47 -12.85
N PRO A 71 13.91 -1.72 -13.55
CA PRO A 71 14.50 -3.07 -13.68
C PRO A 71 14.92 -3.70 -12.34
N TRP A 72 15.29 -2.87 -11.36
CA TRP A 72 15.77 -3.33 -10.06
C TRP A 72 14.73 -4.13 -9.24
N ILE A 73 13.44 -4.03 -9.59
CA ILE A 73 12.40 -4.81 -8.90
C ILE A 73 12.60 -6.32 -9.10
N GLY A 74 13.26 -6.71 -10.18
CA GLY A 74 13.62 -8.11 -10.46
C GLY A 74 14.75 -8.67 -9.60
N ASP A 75 15.45 -7.83 -8.83
CA ASP A 75 16.61 -8.25 -8.03
C ASP A 75 16.22 -8.77 -6.64
N TYR A 76 14.97 -8.64 -6.24
CA TYR A 76 14.48 -9.08 -4.93
C TYR A 76 14.02 -10.54 -4.95
N GLY A 77 14.44 -11.32 -3.95
CA GLY A 77 13.99 -12.70 -3.76
C GLY A 77 12.59 -12.83 -3.18
N MET A 78 12.08 -11.75 -2.54
CA MET A 78 10.75 -11.69 -1.96
C MET A 78 10.10 -10.34 -2.26
N VAL A 79 8.82 -10.37 -2.63
CA VAL A 79 7.99 -9.18 -2.82
C VAL A 79 6.69 -9.32 -2.04
N ILE A 80 6.39 -8.32 -1.23
CA ILE A 80 5.14 -8.21 -0.49
C ILE A 80 4.36 -7.02 -1.05
N VAL A 81 3.11 -7.25 -1.42
CA VAL A 81 2.19 -6.23 -1.92
C VAL A 81 1.14 -5.96 -0.86
N ASP A 82 1.21 -4.79 -0.26
CA ASP A 82 0.25 -4.37 0.76
C ASP A 82 -0.97 -3.71 0.13
N GLU A 83 -2.14 -3.96 0.73
CA GLU A 83 -3.45 -3.51 0.24
C GLU A 83 -3.63 -3.81 -1.26
N CYS A 84 -3.28 -5.03 -1.65
CA CYS A 84 -3.19 -5.42 -3.06
C CYS A 84 -4.51 -5.24 -3.83
N HIS A 85 -5.66 -5.17 -3.15
CA HIS A 85 -6.96 -4.91 -3.75
C HIS A 85 -7.14 -3.45 -4.24
N HIS A 86 -6.35 -2.50 -3.73
CA HIS A 86 -6.42 -1.10 -4.11
C HIS A 86 -5.59 -0.74 -5.34
N VAL A 87 -4.66 -1.61 -5.74
CA VAL A 87 -3.78 -1.30 -6.88
C VAL A 87 -4.56 -1.47 -8.18
N PRO A 88 -4.55 -0.48 -9.09
CA PRO A 88 -5.18 -0.62 -10.39
C PRO A 88 -4.65 -1.85 -11.12
N ALA A 89 -5.53 -2.63 -11.75
CA ALA A 89 -5.20 -3.90 -12.38
C ALA A 89 -4.03 -3.79 -13.36
N ILE A 90 -4.02 -2.76 -14.20
CA ILE A 90 -2.96 -2.53 -15.19
C ILE A 90 -1.62 -2.26 -14.54
N SER A 91 -1.55 -1.35 -13.57
CA SER A 91 -0.30 -1.02 -12.86
C SER A 91 0.23 -2.22 -12.06
N PHE A 92 -0.69 -3.00 -11.49
CA PHE A 92 -0.37 -4.22 -10.75
C PHE A 92 0.27 -5.26 -11.67
N GLU A 93 -0.38 -5.54 -12.79
CA GLU A 93 0.10 -6.49 -13.79
C GLU A 93 1.48 -6.10 -14.33
N GLN A 94 1.67 -4.85 -14.68
CA GLN A 94 2.95 -4.34 -15.20
C GLN A 94 4.08 -4.48 -14.19
N ALA A 95 3.87 -4.06 -12.95
CA ALA A 95 4.86 -4.17 -11.91
C ALA A 95 5.23 -5.63 -11.64
N LEU A 96 4.25 -6.52 -11.53
CA LEU A 96 4.49 -7.91 -11.19
C LEU A 96 5.05 -8.75 -12.34
N LYS A 97 4.84 -8.37 -13.60
CA LYS A 97 5.52 -8.98 -14.75
C LYS A 97 7.05 -8.85 -14.69
N SER A 98 7.55 -7.79 -14.07
CA SER A 98 8.99 -7.53 -13.92
C SER A 98 9.57 -8.15 -12.65
N VAL A 99 8.74 -8.65 -11.75
CA VAL A 99 9.17 -9.33 -10.52
C VAL A 99 9.67 -10.73 -10.85
N ARG A 100 10.90 -11.05 -10.42
CA ARG A 100 11.52 -12.38 -10.52
C ARG A 100 11.66 -13.06 -9.16
N ALA A 101 10.96 -12.54 -8.16
CA ALA A 101 11.05 -13.04 -6.80
C ALA A 101 10.53 -14.47 -6.69
N GLN A 102 11.22 -15.28 -5.90
CA GLN A 102 10.78 -16.63 -5.55
C GLN A 102 9.51 -16.61 -4.69
N TYR A 103 9.36 -15.56 -3.89
CA TYR A 103 8.22 -15.39 -2.98
C TYR A 103 7.49 -14.10 -3.28
N VAL A 104 6.20 -14.23 -3.62
CA VAL A 104 5.32 -13.07 -3.85
C VAL A 104 4.08 -13.23 -2.99
N TYR A 105 3.83 -12.24 -2.12
CA TYR A 105 2.71 -12.26 -1.19
C TYR A 105 1.85 -11.00 -1.35
N GLY A 106 0.54 -11.18 -1.35
CA GLY A 106 -0.43 -10.11 -1.24
C GLY A 106 -1.03 -10.05 0.16
N LEU A 107 -1.13 -8.86 0.71
CA LEU A 107 -1.84 -8.58 1.96
C LEU A 107 -3.07 -7.74 1.64
N THR A 108 -4.21 -8.11 2.21
CA THR A 108 -5.45 -7.35 2.05
C THR A 108 -6.45 -7.69 3.14
N ALA A 109 -7.17 -6.69 3.63
CA ALA A 109 -8.31 -6.89 4.52
C ALA A 109 -9.57 -7.32 3.74
N THR A 110 -9.67 -6.93 2.46
CA THR A 110 -10.82 -7.17 1.60
C THR A 110 -10.38 -7.83 0.29
N PRO A 111 -10.35 -9.17 0.21
CA PRO A 111 -9.84 -9.86 -0.98
C PRO A 111 -10.75 -9.71 -2.21
N THR A 112 -11.98 -9.24 -2.02
CA THR A 112 -12.94 -9.04 -3.11
C THR A 112 -12.82 -7.62 -3.64
N ARG A 113 -12.51 -7.47 -4.93
CA ARG A 113 -12.44 -6.18 -5.61
C ARG A 113 -13.82 -5.77 -6.13
N GLN A 114 -14.15 -4.49 -6.02
CA GLN A 114 -15.41 -3.94 -6.51
C GLN A 114 -15.48 -3.90 -8.05
N ASP A 115 -14.32 -3.83 -8.72
CA ASP A 115 -14.21 -3.80 -10.18
C ASP A 115 -14.23 -5.18 -10.85
N GLY A 116 -14.42 -6.25 -10.08
CA GLY A 116 -14.47 -7.63 -10.61
C GLY A 116 -13.13 -8.22 -11.06
N HIS A 117 -12.02 -7.46 -10.96
CA HIS A 117 -10.69 -7.91 -11.41
C HIS A 117 -9.92 -8.73 -10.39
N HIS A 118 -10.61 -9.44 -9.46
CA HIS A 118 -9.90 -10.35 -8.54
C HIS A 118 -9.15 -11.50 -9.22
N PRO A 119 -9.52 -12.01 -10.41
CA PRO A 119 -8.71 -13.05 -11.04
C PRO A 119 -7.26 -12.65 -11.25
N ILE A 120 -6.98 -11.37 -11.56
CA ILE A 120 -5.60 -10.86 -11.74
C ILE A 120 -4.78 -11.00 -10.45
N LEU A 121 -5.37 -10.73 -9.29
CA LEU A 121 -4.69 -10.91 -8.01
C LEU A 121 -4.28 -12.38 -7.82
N HIS A 122 -5.20 -13.30 -8.09
CA HIS A 122 -4.92 -14.73 -7.95
C HIS A 122 -3.91 -15.25 -8.97
N MET A 123 -3.86 -14.68 -10.18
CA MET A 123 -2.85 -15.05 -11.17
C MET A 123 -1.43 -14.71 -10.74
N TYR A 124 -1.23 -13.56 -10.10
CA TYR A 124 0.11 -13.08 -9.72
C TYR A 124 0.50 -13.41 -8.28
N LEU A 125 -0.46 -13.46 -7.35
CA LEU A 125 -0.20 -13.69 -5.93
C LEU A 125 -0.55 -15.12 -5.47
N GLY A 126 -1.23 -15.88 -6.34
CA GLY A 126 -1.72 -17.21 -6.01
C GLY A 126 -3.00 -17.21 -5.17
N PRO A 127 -3.42 -18.39 -4.68
CA PRO A 127 -4.63 -18.53 -3.89
C PRO A 127 -4.47 -17.91 -2.49
N ILE A 128 -5.60 -17.62 -1.85
CA ILE A 128 -5.63 -17.18 -0.44
C ILE A 128 -5.07 -18.32 0.43
N ARG A 129 -3.91 -18.07 1.03
CA ARG A 129 -3.21 -19.06 1.87
C ARG A 129 -3.57 -18.95 3.35
N TYR A 130 -3.95 -17.76 3.78
CA TYR A 130 -4.31 -17.52 5.18
C TYR A 130 -5.39 -16.44 5.27
N ARG A 131 -6.39 -16.69 6.11
CA ARG A 131 -7.46 -15.74 6.39
C ARG A 131 -7.61 -15.59 7.89
N VAL A 132 -7.65 -14.37 8.35
CA VAL A 132 -7.98 -14.01 9.72
C VAL A 132 -9.46 -13.65 9.77
N ASP A 133 -10.24 -14.39 10.52
CA ASP A 133 -11.63 -14.04 10.77
C ASP A 133 -11.71 -13.02 11.93
N ALA A 134 -12.34 -11.87 11.65
CA ALA A 134 -12.48 -10.79 12.62
C ALA A 134 -13.20 -11.24 13.90
N LYS A 135 -14.18 -12.13 13.78
CA LYS A 135 -14.94 -12.65 14.92
C LYS A 135 -14.06 -13.50 15.84
N SER A 136 -13.29 -14.42 15.27
CA SER A 136 -12.37 -15.26 16.04
C SER A 136 -11.24 -14.46 16.69
N GLN A 137 -10.82 -13.34 16.08
CA GLN A 137 -9.84 -12.44 16.68
C GLN A 137 -10.43 -11.63 17.82
N ALA A 138 -11.66 -11.17 17.70
CA ALA A 138 -12.35 -10.46 18.79
C ALA A 138 -12.54 -11.35 20.03
N GLU A 139 -12.79 -12.64 19.83
CA GLU A 139 -12.87 -13.61 20.92
C GLU A 139 -11.52 -13.82 21.64
N LYS A 140 -10.42 -13.85 20.87
CA LYS A 140 -9.05 -14.04 21.43
C LYS A 140 -8.49 -12.79 22.08
N ARG A 141 -8.92 -11.62 21.65
CA ARG A 141 -8.52 -10.31 22.17
C ARG A 141 -9.76 -9.45 22.37
N PRO A 142 -10.55 -9.73 23.43
CA PRO A 142 -11.75 -8.97 23.67
C PRO A 142 -11.38 -7.50 23.94
N PHE A 143 -12.00 -6.61 23.19
CA PHE A 143 -11.92 -5.18 23.41
C PHE A 143 -13.33 -4.62 23.49
N ALA A 144 -13.50 -3.64 24.38
CA ALA A 144 -14.78 -2.98 24.54
C ALA A 144 -15.04 -2.08 23.34
N HIS A 145 -16.17 -2.32 22.67
CA HIS A 145 -16.66 -1.41 21.65
C HIS A 145 -17.63 -0.44 22.30
N LEU A 146 -17.34 0.85 22.15
CA LEU A 146 -18.27 1.91 22.51
C LEU A 146 -18.79 2.53 21.23
N LEU A 147 -20.07 2.29 20.90
CA LEU A 147 -20.73 2.96 19.82
C LEU A 147 -21.35 4.27 20.35
N ILE A 148 -20.83 5.39 19.92
CA ILE A 148 -21.36 6.71 20.22
C ILE A 148 -22.02 7.25 18.97
N PRO A 149 -23.34 7.10 18.81
CA PRO A 149 -24.05 7.71 17.68
C PRO A 149 -24.05 9.24 17.87
N ARG A 150 -23.53 9.95 16.89
CA ARG A 150 -23.66 11.41 16.81
C ARG A 150 -24.67 11.74 15.73
N PHE A 151 -25.76 12.39 16.11
CA PHE A 151 -26.77 12.88 15.17
C PHE A 151 -26.39 14.32 14.82
N MET A 152 -26.12 14.58 13.54
CA MET A 152 -25.91 15.93 13.05
C MET A 152 -27.26 16.48 12.55
N GLY A 153 -27.54 17.74 12.88
CA GLY A 153 -28.78 18.40 12.51
C GLY A 153 -28.84 18.90 11.06
N THR A 154 -27.86 18.56 10.25
CA THR A 154 -27.76 19.01 8.85
C THR A 154 -28.99 18.58 8.07
N ARG A 155 -29.91 19.50 7.81
CA ARG A 155 -31.04 19.28 6.90
C ARG A 155 -30.53 19.40 5.48
N PHE A 156 -30.31 18.26 4.83
CA PHE A 156 -30.17 18.23 3.38
C PHE A 156 -31.56 18.59 2.79
N GLN A 157 -31.72 19.83 2.37
CA GLN A 157 -32.88 20.18 1.53
C GLN A 157 -32.66 19.42 0.21
N ASN A 158 -33.54 18.45 -0.05
CA ASN A 158 -33.69 17.85 -1.37
C ASN A 158 -34.16 18.99 -2.30
N GLN A 159 -33.19 19.70 -2.89
CA GLN A 159 -33.49 20.45 -4.09
C GLN A 159 -33.59 19.41 -5.20
N GLU A 160 -34.70 19.42 -5.90
CA GLU A 160 -35.03 18.59 -7.06
C GLU A 160 -34.10 18.81 -8.28
N ASP A 161 -32.90 19.29 -8.05
CA ASP A 161 -31.89 19.42 -9.07
C ASP A 161 -31.07 18.13 -9.15
N ASN A 162 -31.26 17.45 -10.25
CA ASN A 162 -30.70 16.16 -10.72
C ASN A 162 -29.15 16.15 -10.82
N HIS A 163 -28.42 16.81 -9.92
CA HIS A 163 -26.98 16.77 -9.82
C HIS A 163 -26.57 15.96 -8.58
N SER A 164 -26.03 14.78 -8.82
CA SER A 164 -25.37 13.99 -7.78
C SER A 164 -24.26 14.83 -7.15
N MET A 165 -24.51 15.33 -5.95
CA MET A 165 -23.54 16.08 -5.16
C MET A 165 -22.26 15.25 -5.01
N ARG A 166 -21.11 15.84 -5.30
CA ARG A 166 -19.83 15.16 -5.13
C ARG A 166 -19.55 14.93 -3.65
N ILE A 167 -18.96 13.81 -3.31
CA ILE A 167 -18.57 13.46 -1.92
C ILE A 167 -17.75 14.58 -1.26
N SER A 168 -16.91 15.29 -2.02
CA SER A 168 -16.15 16.45 -1.53
C SER A 168 -17.01 17.62 -1.09
N GLU A 169 -18.14 17.87 -1.74
CA GLU A 169 -19.10 18.93 -1.36
C GLU A 169 -19.88 18.54 -0.09
N TYR A 170 -20.12 17.25 0.09
CA TYR A 170 -20.67 16.70 1.33
C TYR A 170 -19.75 16.98 2.53
N TYR A 171 -18.44 16.70 2.38
CA TYR A 171 -17.48 16.97 3.44
C TYR A 171 -17.31 18.45 3.76
N LEU A 172 -17.36 19.33 2.77
CA LEU A 172 -17.30 20.78 3.00
C LEU A 172 -18.50 21.28 3.81
N ARG A 173 -19.70 20.85 3.49
CA ARG A 173 -20.89 21.22 4.27
C ARG A 173 -20.89 20.68 5.70
N LEU A 174 -20.29 19.50 5.92
CA LEU A 174 -20.14 18.94 7.26
C LEU A 174 -19.12 19.71 8.12
N GLN A 175 -18.18 20.43 7.49
CA GLN A 175 -17.21 21.28 8.20
C GLN A 175 -17.75 22.68 8.52
N GLU A 176 -18.80 23.13 7.82
CA GLU A 176 -19.42 24.44 8.06
C GLU A 176 -20.47 24.40 9.19
N ASP A 177 -20.89 23.22 9.65
CA ASP A 177 -21.89 23.00 10.70
C ASP A 177 -21.29 22.77 12.11
N ASP A 178 -19.97 22.96 12.31
CA ASP A 178 -19.29 23.03 13.60
C ASP A 178 -19.13 24.51 14.02
#